data_3bb332cb2a69ae7495b68f577ca40f27
#
_entry.id   3bb332cb2a69ae7495b68f577ca40f27
#
_cell.length_a   1.000
_cell.length_b   1.000
_cell.length_c   1.000
_cell.angle_alpha   90.00
_cell.angle_beta   90.00
_cell.angle_gamma   90.00
#
_symmetry.space_group_name_H-M   'P 1'
#
loop_
_entity.id
_entity.type
_entity.pdbx_description
1 polymer ?
#
loop_
_entity_poly.entity_id
_entity_poly.type
_entity_poly.pdbx_seq_one_letter_code
_entity_poly.pdbx_strand_id
1 'polypeptide(L)'
;MANLALGPSPGSGRAACLEETIGPVAQKVPVVFGETGETYDESECSAQNMSVILPWADAHNVSYLAWTWDAWGNCQSLISSEDGSTNTSSPAGTQYASYVRAHLAAVSTAAAG
;
A
#
# COMPACT_ATOMS: atom_id res chain seq x y z
N MET A 1 -7.94 3.64 -6.79
CA MET A 1 -7.19 2.54 -6.18
C MET A 1 -6.33 1.84 -7.22
N ALA A 2 -5.10 1.56 -6.85
CA ALA A 2 -4.24 0.77 -7.71
C ALA A 2 -4.66 -0.70 -7.70
N ASN A 3 -5.87 -0.98 -8.14
CA ASN A 3 -6.36 -2.33 -8.24
C ASN A 3 -6.09 -2.85 -9.64
N LEU A 4 -4.87 -3.24 -9.86
CA LEU A 4 -4.47 -3.81 -11.13
C LEU A 4 -4.93 -5.26 -11.19
N ALA A 5 -5.54 -5.65 -12.31
CA ALA A 5 -5.93 -7.03 -12.55
C ALA A 5 -4.66 -7.88 -12.56
N LEU A 6 -4.44 -8.59 -11.50
CA LEU A 6 -3.15 -9.20 -11.23
C LEU A 6 -3.15 -10.66 -11.62
N GLY A 7 -2.07 -11.08 -12.22
CA GLY A 7 -1.87 -12.46 -12.57
C GLY A 7 -1.86 -13.39 -11.35
N PRO A 8 -1.80 -14.71 -11.57
CA PRO A 8 -1.95 -15.70 -10.51
C PRO A 8 -0.76 -15.75 -9.53
N SER A 9 0.35 -15.09 -9.82
CA SER A 9 1.52 -15.09 -8.97
C SER A 9 1.56 -13.80 -8.15
N PRO A 10 1.31 -13.84 -6.82
CA PRO A 10 1.10 -12.63 -6.04
C PRO A 10 2.24 -11.61 -6.04
N GLY A 11 3.45 -11.99 -6.17
CA GLY A 11 4.57 -11.05 -6.17
C GLY A 11 4.93 -10.55 -7.55
N SER A 12 5.34 -11.48 -8.41
CA SER A 12 5.89 -11.16 -9.73
C SER A 12 4.85 -10.59 -10.69
N GLY A 13 3.59 -11.05 -10.64
CA GLY A 13 2.54 -10.57 -11.52
C GLY A 13 2.19 -9.11 -11.27
N ARG A 14 2.15 -8.70 -10.01
CA ARG A 14 1.87 -7.31 -9.65
C ARG A 14 2.99 -6.38 -10.10
N ALA A 15 4.22 -6.72 -9.83
CA ALA A 15 5.36 -5.93 -10.24
C ALA A 15 5.44 -5.80 -11.77
N ALA A 16 5.22 -6.88 -12.50
CA ALA A 16 5.21 -6.86 -13.97
C ALA A 16 4.11 -5.94 -14.51
N CYS A 17 2.92 -5.97 -13.92
CA CYS A 17 1.83 -5.09 -14.31
C CYS A 17 2.20 -3.61 -14.10
N LEU A 18 2.80 -3.27 -12.98
CA LEU A 18 3.26 -1.90 -12.69
C LEU A 18 4.33 -1.45 -13.69
N GLU A 19 5.29 -2.33 -14.00
CA GLU A 19 6.33 -2.03 -14.99
C GLU A 19 5.76 -1.73 -16.37
N GLU A 20 4.76 -2.48 -16.79
CA GLU A 20 4.18 -2.33 -18.12
C GLU A 20 3.24 -1.13 -18.23
N THR A 21 2.50 -0.83 -17.16
CA THR A 21 1.43 0.18 -17.21
C THR A 21 1.87 1.55 -16.70
N ILE A 22 2.56 1.57 -15.57
CA ILE A 22 2.95 2.82 -14.90
C ILE A 22 4.41 3.17 -15.16
N GLY A 23 5.27 2.17 -15.26
CA GLY A 23 6.71 2.37 -15.45
C GLY A 23 7.06 3.35 -16.56
N PRO A 24 6.54 3.17 -17.80
CA PRO A 24 6.84 4.10 -18.90
C PRO A 24 6.37 5.53 -18.65
N VAL A 25 5.25 5.71 -17.95
CA VAL A 25 4.72 7.03 -17.61
C VAL A 25 5.59 7.70 -16.54
N ALA A 26 5.97 6.94 -15.52
CA ALA A 26 6.79 7.45 -14.42
C ALA A 26 8.18 7.91 -14.87
N GLN A 27 8.68 7.40 -16.00
CA GLN A 27 9.93 7.87 -16.58
C GLN A 27 9.81 9.24 -17.22
N LYS A 28 8.63 9.69 -17.53
CA LYS A 28 8.39 10.92 -18.30
C LYS A 28 7.79 12.05 -17.48
N VAL A 29 6.94 11.72 -16.52
CA VAL A 29 6.22 12.70 -15.70
C VAL A 29 6.11 12.21 -14.27
N PRO A 30 5.95 13.13 -13.29
CA PRO A 30 5.64 12.73 -11.92
C PRO A 30 4.31 11.98 -11.87
N VAL A 31 4.27 10.89 -11.09
CA VAL A 31 3.08 10.06 -10.91
C VAL A 31 2.75 9.99 -9.42
N VAL A 32 1.48 10.07 -9.10
CA VAL A 32 0.96 9.91 -7.74
C VAL A 32 -0.17 8.87 -7.76
N PHE A 33 -0.04 7.86 -6.92
CA PHE A 33 -1.16 6.97 -6.61
C PHE A 33 -2.02 7.65 -5.56
N GLY A 34 -3.14 8.24 -5.99
CA GLY A 34 -3.97 9.11 -5.15
C GLY A 34 -4.75 8.37 -4.07
N GLU A 35 -5.23 7.16 -4.36
CA GLU A 35 -5.84 6.27 -3.40
C GLU A 35 -5.23 4.89 -3.56
N THR A 36 -4.47 4.47 -2.59
CA THR A 36 -3.70 3.23 -2.68
C THR A 36 -3.91 2.41 -1.42
N GLY A 37 -4.44 1.20 -1.58
CA GLY A 37 -4.73 0.36 -0.43
C GLY A 37 -5.03 -1.07 -0.81
N GLU A 38 -5.47 -1.82 0.18
CA GLU A 38 -5.87 -3.19 -0.01
C GLU A 38 -7.36 -3.29 -0.37
N THR A 39 -7.78 -4.47 -0.76
CA THR A 39 -9.18 -4.73 -1.07
C THR A 39 -10.03 -4.69 0.20
N TYR A 40 -11.32 -4.48 0.01
CA TYR A 40 -12.29 -4.48 1.09
C TYR A 40 -12.67 -5.91 1.51
N ASP A 41 -11.73 -6.76 1.67
CA ASP A 41 -11.99 -8.12 2.15
C ASP A 41 -11.66 -8.20 3.63
N GLU A 42 -12.69 -8.24 4.45
CA GLU A 42 -12.55 -8.28 5.90
C GLU A 42 -12.02 -9.63 6.42
N SER A 43 -11.99 -10.64 5.58
CA SER A 43 -11.54 -11.97 6.01
C SER A 43 -10.04 -12.06 6.22
N GLU A 44 -9.25 -11.28 5.52
CA GLU A 44 -7.79 -11.41 5.55
C GLU A 44 -7.03 -10.16 6.00
N CYS A 45 -7.48 -8.98 5.64
CA CYS A 45 -6.78 -7.70 5.92
C CYS A 45 -5.28 -7.75 5.62
N SER A 46 -4.91 -8.44 4.56
CA SER A 46 -3.52 -8.68 4.22
C SER A 46 -2.86 -7.47 3.58
N ALA A 47 -1.54 -7.46 3.53
CA ALA A 47 -0.76 -6.46 2.80
C ALA A 47 -0.25 -6.99 1.46
N GLN A 48 -0.98 -7.90 0.80
CA GLN A 48 -0.53 -8.54 -0.43
C GLN A 48 -0.25 -7.56 -1.57
N ASN A 49 -1.08 -6.54 -1.72
CA ASN A 49 -0.90 -5.53 -2.74
C ASN A 49 0.16 -4.52 -2.32
N MET A 50 0.02 -3.98 -1.12
CA MET A 50 0.90 -2.91 -0.65
C MET A 50 2.35 -3.36 -0.49
N SER A 51 2.60 -4.61 -0.13
CA SER A 51 3.97 -5.13 -0.03
C SER A 51 4.70 -5.20 -1.38
N VAL A 52 3.98 -5.09 -2.48
CA VAL A 52 4.55 -5.00 -3.82
C VAL A 52 4.52 -3.56 -4.34
N ILE A 53 3.38 -2.90 -4.18
CA ILE A 53 3.16 -1.56 -4.74
C ILE A 53 4.06 -0.51 -4.12
N LEU A 54 4.18 -0.47 -2.79
CA LEU A 54 4.94 0.58 -2.14
C LEU A 54 6.45 0.51 -2.44
N PRO A 55 7.11 -0.66 -2.32
CA PRO A 55 8.52 -0.75 -2.72
C PRO A 55 8.74 -0.44 -4.20
N TRP A 56 7.84 -0.88 -5.07
CA TRP A 56 7.93 -0.56 -6.49
C TRP A 56 7.82 0.95 -6.73
N ALA A 57 6.86 1.59 -6.09
CA ALA A 57 6.65 3.03 -6.22
C ALA A 57 7.88 3.82 -5.75
N ASP A 58 8.47 3.43 -4.61
CA ASP A 58 9.68 4.07 -4.10
C ASP A 58 10.84 3.94 -5.09
N ALA A 59 11.01 2.76 -5.68
CA ALA A 59 12.07 2.50 -6.64
C ALA A 59 11.91 3.28 -7.95
N HIS A 60 10.70 3.73 -8.27
CA HIS A 60 10.37 4.43 -9.51
C HIS A 60 10.01 5.90 -9.30
N ASN A 61 10.26 6.44 -8.12
CA ASN A 61 9.91 7.83 -7.73
C ASN A 61 8.43 8.15 -7.93
N VAL A 62 7.56 7.18 -7.68
CA VAL A 62 6.11 7.36 -7.70
C VAL A 62 5.65 7.65 -6.27
N SER A 63 4.92 8.73 -6.10
CA SER A 63 4.32 9.07 -4.81
C SER A 63 3.04 8.28 -4.59
N TYR A 64 2.64 8.11 -3.33
CA TYR A 64 1.42 7.37 -3.01
C TYR A 64 0.78 7.91 -1.74
N LEU A 65 -0.55 7.79 -1.69
CA LEU A 65 -1.36 8.16 -0.54
C LEU A 65 -2.15 6.93 -0.11
N ALA A 66 -1.79 6.38 1.04
CA ALA A 66 -2.43 5.16 1.53
C ALA A 66 -3.87 5.43 1.98
N TRP A 67 -4.79 4.62 1.52
CA TRP A 67 -6.21 4.68 1.87
C TRP A 67 -6.49 3.68 2.99
N THR A 68 -6.99 4.05 4.17
CA THR A 68 -7.44 5.40 4.53
C THR A 68 -7.09 5.72 5.98
N TRP A 69 -6.76 6.95 6.24
CA TRP A 69 -6.54 7.45 7.61
C TRP A 69 -7.89 7.73 8.26
N ASP A 70 -8.56 6.66 8.62
CA ASP A 70 -9.88 6.70 9.24
C ASP A 70 -10.05 5.48 10.15
N ALA A 71 -10.93 5.61 11.13
CA ALA A 71 -11.20 4.58 12.14
C ALA A 71 -12.56 3.90 11.87
N TRP A 72 -12.79 3.44 10.66
CA TRP A 72 -14.05 2.79 10.27
C TRP A 72 -14.21 1.37 10.82
N GLY A 73 -13.14 0.79 11.35
CA GLY A 73 -13.19 -0.57 11.91
C GLY A 73 -13.17 -1.69 10.88
N ASN A 74 -12.64 -1.44 9.70
CA ASN A 74 -12.50 -2.43 8.63
C ASN A 74 -11.05 -2.56 8.16
N CYS A 75 -10.81 -3.45 7.19
CA CYS A 75 -9.47 -3.72 6.68
C CYS A 75 -8.79 -2.53 6.00
N GLN A 76 -9.53 -1.57 5.51
CA GLN A 76 -8.98 -0.39 4.85
C GLN A 76 -8.56 0.69 5.84
N SER A 77 -9.00 0.60 7.08
CA SER A 77 -8.67 1.58 8.12
C SER A 77 -7.22 1.42 8.56
N LEU A 78 -6.46 2.50 8.50
CA LEU A 78 -5.07 2.51 8.98
C LEU A 78 -4.99 2.73 10.48
N ILE A 79 -6.00 3.36 11.07
CA ILE A 79 -6.07 3.65 12.51
C ILE A 79 -7.30 2.97 13.12
N SER A 80 -7.22 2.71 14.41
CA SER A 80 -8.33 2.11 15.19
C SER A 80 -9.12 3.16 15.97
N SER A 81 -8.57 4.34 16.15
CA SER A 81 -9.21 5.44 16.87
C SER A 81 -8.64 6.78 16.43
N GLU A 82 -9.31 7.86 16.79
CA GLU A 82 -8.93 9.21 16.40
C GLU A 82 -7.59 9.67 16.99
N ASP A 83 -7.04 8.95 17.94
CA ASP A 83 -5.72 9.24 18.50
C ASP A 83 -4.57 8.76 17.58
N GLY A 84 -4.88 8.12 16.47
CA GLY A 84 -3.89 7.62 15.51
C GLY A 84 -3.32 6.25 15.85
N SER A 85 -3.89 5.54 16.82
CA SER A 85 -3.46 4.16 17.13
C SER A 85 -3.61 3.26 15.90
N THR A 86 -2.59 2.48 15.59
CA THR A 86 -2.62 1.58 14.44
C THR A 86 -3.75 0.56 14.57
N ASN A 87 -4.52 0.38 13.51
CA ASN A 87 -5.59 -0.58 13.50
C ASN A 87 -5.04 -2.01 13.59
N THR A 88 -5.37 -2.72 14.65
CA THR A 88 -4.97 -4.12 14.88
C THR A 88 -6.18 -5.01 15.15
N SER A 89 -7.38 -4.55 14.81
CA SER A 89 -8.63 -5.16 15.26
C SER A 89 -9.16 -6.27 14.37
N SER A 90 -8.51 -6.56 13.26
CA SER A 90 -9.00 -7.60 12.35
C SER A 90 -8.53 -9.00 12.75
N PRO A 91 -9.22 -10.06 12.28
CA PRO A 91 -8.80 -11.44 12.52
C PRO A 91 -7.38 -11.76 12.06
N ALA A 92 -6.90 -11.11 11.04
CA ALA A 92 -5.55 -11.30 10.50
C ALA A 92 -4.52 -10.34 11.10
N GLY A 93 -4.89 -9.59 12.13
CA GLY A 93 -3.98 -8.67 12.81
C GLY A 93 -3.59 -7.48 11.96
N THR A 94 -4.48 -6.97 11.17
CA THR A 94 -4.29 -5.80 10.33
C THR A 94 -2.90 -5.69 9.73
N GLN A 95 -2.52 -6.70 9.01
CA GLN A 95 -1.24 -6.70 8.31
C GLN A 95 -1.09 -5.46 7.42
N TYR A 96 -2.19 -5.00 6.85
CA TYR A 96 -2.18 -3.81 6.01
C TYR A 96 -1.72 -2.56 6.77
N ALA A 97 -2.39 -2.18 7.83
CA ALA A 97 -2.06 -0.97 8.56
C ALA A 97 -0.66 -1.03 9.18
N SER A 98 -0.32 -2.18 9.77
CA SER A 98 1.01 -2.41 10.34
C SER A 98 2.10 -2.34 9.29
N TYR A 99 1.84 -2.93 8.12
CA TYR A 99 2.77 -2.88 7.00
C TYR A 99 3.02 -1.46 6.51
N VAL A 100 1.97 -0.69 6.26
CA VAL A 100 2.08 0.69 5.78
C VAL A 100 2.88 1.53 6.78
N ARG A 101 2.57 1.42 8.06
CA ARG A 101 3.29 2.13 9.12
C ARG A 101 4.77 1.79 9.14
N ALA A 102 5.10 0.51 9.10
CA ALA A 102 6.48 0.04 9.13
C ALA A 102 7.23 0.47 7.87
N HIS A 103 6.59 0.39 6.70
CA HIS A 103 7.19 0.79 5.44
C HIS A 103 7.50 2.30 5.42
N LEU A 104 6.55 3.13 5.81
CA LEU A 104 6.77 4.58 5.87
C LEU A 104 7.86 4.96 6.85
N ALA A 105 7.94 4.29 7.99
CA ALA A 105 9.01 4.51 8.96
C ALA A 105 10.39 4.15 8.36
N ALA A 106 10.46 3.04 7.64
CA ALA A 106 11.70 2.57 7.02
C ALA A 106 12.20 3.53 5.94
N VAL A 107 11.32 3.97 5.03
CA VAL A 107 11.72 4.88 3.95
C VAL A 107 12.03 6.28 4.48
N SER A 108 11.35 6.72 5.53
CA SER A 108 11.63 7.99 6.19
C SER A 108 13.03 7.98 6.81
N THR A 109 13.40 6.90 7.49
CA THR A 109 14.73 6.74 8.07
C THR A 109 15.81 6.68 6.99
N ALA A 110 15.58 5.96 5.91
CA ALA A 110 16.51 5.88 4.78
C ALA A 110 16.71 7.25 4.11
N ALA A 111 15.63 8.04 3.97
CA ALA A 111 15.71 9.38 3.39
C ALA A 111 16.44 10.37 4.29
N ALA A 112 16.38 10.21 5.61
CA ALA A 112 17.06 11.06 6.58
C ALA A 112 18.56 10.72 6.69
N GLY A 113 18.93 9.53 6.30
CA GLY A 113 20.32 9.09 6.29
C GLY A 113 20.97 9.37 4.96
#